data_1f14bf32a4fb8b9cb8ce99f1a2d45769
#
_entry.id   1f14bf32a4fb8b9cb8ce99f1a2d45769
#
_cell.length_a   1.000
_cell.length_b   1.000
_cell.length_c   1.000
_cell.angle_alpha   90.00
_cell.angle_beta   90.00
_cell.angle_gamma   90.00
#
_symmetry.space_group_name_H-M   'P 1'
#
loop_
_entity.id
_entity.type
_entity.pdbx_description
1 polymer ?
#
loop_
_entity_poly.entity_id
_entity_poly.type
_entity_poly.pdbx_seq_one_letter_code
_entity_poly.pdbx_strand_id
1 'polypeptide(L)'
;MEEEEKFFYHPLENIEDVDIFYEAVERNHITKSISPGRPYTYWTLELYDQQNGIRGGGGLGVLAADTRRVAEKLGVPFALITPFYPYETHQVLKDGMVYDDHVAVDYKEFGFKFVDTVNIKYCDTLCKLDVIEKRFESTRIVGITEPNFGELYSGMSGSDHRLYQEVALGFGGYAALKLLGLKPAIMQLNEVATFFAALARLDELVYNGMDFYEAMVYTRKHTLYTNHTLVQAAEAEFGCEQFERFVFPNVKSLAVKKWLKDKFTDGRLKLSSVTIEIAELRSGVSKLHARVANYHDVAGNKVKFKAITNGIDMDTWVMPGIMEYYHELGILDKDNLPTVGYKEALEAMTSEDIRKFKVIGRKILNDTLKDRPDHTGKTLKFGENDFIFDFKRRFVDYKRPELPFRDPARLRNILEPHSAHYIIAGRVHSGDKVMSSKLQSLLKTVAADEYLSTHVHYIADYDEKLAYALSVGSNAAINVPIVGLEACGTSWMKDIANLNFLISTHDGGVADASANSYLSVSGASEDEELDMLYQRMEEALAAYDNDFDLEYILRQQLVAYLPVISGSRMLQDYLDFLFPK
;
A
#
# COMPACT_ATOMS: atom_id res chain seq x y z
N MET A 1 36.00 33.59 6.97
CA MET A 1 35.96 32.12 7.04
C MET A 1 35.42 31.60 8.38
N GLU A 2 35.70 32.27 9.50
CA GLU A 2 35.16 31.84 10.82
C GLU A 2 33.70 32.28 11.09
N GLU A 3 33.18 33.30 10.39
CA GLU A 3 31.79 33.73 10.58
C GLU A 3 30.78 32.94 9.76
N GLU A 4 31.17 32.31 8.63
CA GLU A 4 30.27 31.46 7.85
C GLU A 4 29.98 30.11 8.52
N GLU A 5 30.88 29.59 9.37
CA GLU A 5 30.67 28.32 10.06
C GLU A 5 29.60 28.37 11.17
N LYS A 6 29.34 29.57 11.75
CA LYS A 6 28.34 29.72 12.82
C LYS A 6 26.89 29.66 12.34
N PHE A 7 26.63 29.87 11.06
CA PHE A 7 25.27 29.85 10.51
C PHE A 7 24.77 28.47 10.09
N PHE A 8 25.65 27.47 9.99
CA PHE A 8 25.31 26.20 9.37
C PHE A 8 24.93 25.08 10.31
N TYR A 9 25.06 25.26 11.60
CA TYR A 9 24.78 24.21 12.56
C TYR A 9 24.03 24.76 13.77
N HIS A 10 22.71 24.78 13.64
CA HIS A 10 21.90 24.74 14.86
C HIS A 10 21.65 23.27 15.16
N PRO A 11 22.08 22.76 16.33
CA PRO A 11 21.75 21.39 16.66
C PRO A 11 20.24 21.24 16.67
N LEU A 12 19.75 20.23 15.96
CA LEU A 12 18.34 19.82 15.95
C LEU A 12 17.80 19.48 17.35
N GLU A 13 18.65 19.58 18.36
CA GLU A 13 18.40 19.33 19.78
C GLU A 13 17.34 20.27 20.40
N ASN A 14 17.16 21.48 19.84
CA ASN A 14 16.20 22.49 20.33
C ASN A 14 14.99 22.70 19.39
N ILE A 15 14.71 21.77 18.52
CA ILE A 15 13.60 21.91 17.56
C ILE A 15 12.24 22.01 18.26
N GLU A 16 12.06 21.37 19.42
CA GLU A 16 10.81 21.47 20.18
C GLU A 16 10.45 22.91 20.56
N ASP A 17 11.43 23.72 20.94
CA ASP A 17 11.19 25.12 21.32
C ASP A 17 10.88 26.01 20.09
N VAL A 18 11.52 25.71 18.96
CA VAL A 18 11.29 26.42 17.70
C VAL A 18 9.98 25.97 17.05
N ASP A 19 9.65 24.69 17.15
CA ASP A 19 8.41 24.13 16.66
C ASP A 19 7.19 24.81 17.31
N ILE A 20 7.23 25.11 18.61
CA ILE A 20 6.13 25.80 19.33
C ILE A 20 5.89 27.20 18.75
N PHE A 21 6.95 27.94 18.44
CA PHE A 21 6.82 29.29 17.91
C PHE A 21 6.27 29.31 16.48
N TYR A 22 6.75 28.44 15.61
CA TYR A 22 6.29 28.34 14.22
C TYR A 22 4.92 27.65 14.10
N GLU A 23 4.59 26.73 15.00
CA GLU A 23 3.26 26.11 15.09
C GLU A 23 2.14 27.15 15.22
N ALA A 24 2.33 28.17 16.06
CA ALA A 24 1.32 29.19 16.30
C ALA A 24 1.11 30.13 15.09
N VAL A 25 2.17 30.38 14.31
CA VAL A 25 2.14 31.34 13.20
C VAL A 25 1.72 30.70 11.88
N GLU A 26 2.13 29.45 11.61
CA GLU A 26 1.95 28.84 10.29
C GLU A 26 0.78 27.87 10.18
N ARG A 27 0.35 27.17 11.24
CA ARG A 27 -0.84 26.30 11.15
C ARG A 27 -2.09 27.05 10.69
N ASN A 28 -2.26 28.28 11.11
CA ASN A 28 -3.36 29.14 10.63
C ASN A 28 -3.24 29.54 9.15
N HIS A 29 -2.04 29.44 8.53
CA HIS A 29 -1.83 29.74 7.11
C HIS A 29 -1.94 28.47 6.23
N ILE A 30 -1.59 27.28 6.74
CA ILE A 30 -1.61 26.03 6.00
C ILE A 30 -3.05 25.58 5.71
N THR A 31 -3.99 25.75 6.65
CA THR A 31 -5.40 25.35 6.48
C THR A 31 -6.13 26.01 5.31
N LYS A 32 -5.60 27.11 4.78
CA LYS A 32 -6.13 27.82 3.60
C LYS A 32 -5.33 27.54 2.33
N SER A 33 -4.38 26.59 2.35
CA SER A 33 -3.33 26.53 1.33
C SER A 33 -3.51 25.47 0.26
N ILE A 34 -4.37 24.46 0.44
CA ILE A 34 -4.62 23.48 -0.62
C ILE A 34 -5.48 24.12 -1.72
N SER A 35 -4.94 24.16 -2.91
CA SER A 35 -5.58 24.69 -4.12
C SER A 35 -5.03 23.99 -5.36
N PRO A 36 -5.64 24.16 -6.55
CA PRO A 36 -5.12 23.55 -7.77
C PRO A 36 -3.66 23.90 -8.09
N GLY A 37 -3.18 25.11 -7.73
CA GLY A 37 -1.77 25.53 -7.87
C GLY A 37 -0.89 25.15 -6.68
N ARG A 38 -1.51 24.76 -5.56
CA ARG A 38 -0.85 24.30 -4.32
C ARG A 38 -1.50 23.00 -3.83
N PRO A 39 -1.36 21.90 -4.58
CA PRO A 39 -2.03 20.65 -4.25
C PRO A 39 -1.40 19.97 -3.02
N TYR A 40 -2.19 19.09 -2.40
CA TYR A 40 -1.65 18.01 -1.58
C TYR A 40 -0.85 17.08 -2.50
N THR A 41 0.44 16.85 -2.22
CA THR A 41 1.25 15.98 -3.05
C THR A 41 1.57 14.66 -2.34
N TYR A 42 1.35 13.58 -3.06
CA TYR A 42 1.53 12.20 -2.59
C TYR A 42 2.66 11.54 -3.39
N TRP A 43 3.76 11.24 -2.74
CA TRP A 43 4.97 10.72 -3.35
C TRP A 43 5.09 9.23 -3.10
N THR A 44 5.31 8.46 -4.15
CA THR A 44 5.44 7.00 -4.05
C THR A 44 6.26 6.44 -5.19
N LEU A 45 7.05 5.40 -4.91
CA LEU A 45 7.73 4.64 -5.96
C LEU A 45 6.81 3.63 -6.64
N GLU A 46 5.67 3.35 -6.04
CA GLU A 46 4.72 2.36 -6.53
C GLU A 46 3.40 3.03 -6.89
N LEU A 47 2.92 2.74 -8.07
CA LEU A 47 1.53 3.00 -8.45
C LEU A 47 1.00 1.77 -9.16
N TYR A 48 -0.11 1.25 -8.68
CA TYR A 48 -0.85 0.16 -9.31
C TYR A 48 -2.27 0.66 -9.58
N ASP A 49 -2.52 1.09 -10.80
CA ASP A 49 -3.80 1.63 -11.26
C ASP A 49 -4.08 1.09 -12.66
N GLN A 50 -4.61 -0.12 -12.72
CA GLN A 50 -4.83 -0.84 -13.96
C GLN A 50 -5.82 -0.13 -14.90
N GLN A 51 -6.77 0.63 -14.34
CA GLN A 51 -7.69 1.46 -15.13
C GLN A 51 -6.96 2.56 -15.91
N ASN A 52 -5.80 2.98 -15.42
CA ASN A 52 -4.93 3.96 -16.05
C ASN A 52 -3.66 3.33 -16.63
N GLY A 53 -3.65 2.01 -16.83
CA GLY A 53 -2.59 1.26 -17.49
C GLY A 53 -1.29 1.16 -16.70
N ILE A 54 -1.34 1.33 -15.40
CA ILE A 54 -0.16 1.25 -14.56
C ILE A 54 -0.23 -0.02 -13.72
N ARG A 55 0.70 -0.93 -13.97
CA ARG A 55 0.82 -2.22 -13.27
C ARG A 55 2.17 -2.30 -12.54
N GLY A 56 2.51 -1.29 -11.78
CA GLY A 56 3.79 -1.25 -11.07
C GLY A 56 3.62 -1.24 -9.56
N GLY A 57 3.65 -2.39 -8.90
CA GLY A 57 3.71 -2.38 -7.45
C GLY A 57 2.99 -3.50 -6.73
N GLY A 58 3.03 -3.38 -5.41
CA GLY A 58 2.31 -4.22 -4.47
C GLY A 58 1.11 -3.49 -3.85
N GLY A 59 0.83 -3.80 -2.58
CA GLY A 59 -0.27 -3.17 -1.84
C GLY A 59 -0.16 -1.66 -1.69
N LEU A 60 1.06 -1.12 -1.63
CA LEU A 60 1.28 0.33 -1.54
C LEU A 60 0.87 1.03 -2.85
N GLY A 61 1.15 0.42 -4.01
CA GLY A 61 0.75 0.97 -5.30
C GLY A 61 -0.78 1.03 -5.45
N VAL A 62 -1.50 -0.01 -5.03
CA VAL A 62 -2.97 -0.03 -4.99
C VAL A 62 -3.51 1.04 -4.05
N LEU A 63 -2.94 1.17 -2.85
CA LEU A 63 -3.34 2.21 -1.88
C LEU A 63 -3.13 3.61 -2.44
N ALA A 64 -2.05 3.84 -3.19
CA ALA A 64 -1.78 5.12 -3.84
C ALA A 64 -2.87 5.48 -4.87
N ALA A 65 -3.28 4.51 -5.69
CA ALA A 65 -4.39 4.66 -6.63
C ALA A 65 -5.72 4.96 -5.91
N ASP A 66 -6.03 4.18 -4.87
CA ASP A 66 -7.23 4.36 -4.05
C ASP A 66 -7.25 5.76 -3.40
N THR A 67 -6.12 6.21 -2.84
CA THR A 67 -6.02 7.54 -2.23
C THR A 67 -6.30 8.66 -3.25
N ARG A 68 -5.76 8.55 -4.48
CA ARG A 68 -6.04 9.51 -5.55
C ARG A 68 -7.51 9.51 -5.96
N ARG A 69 -8.12 8.31 -6.13
CA ARG A 69 -9.54 8.18 -6.51
C ARG A 69 -10.45 8.80 -5.45
N VAL A 70 -10.16 8.54 -4.19
CA VAL A 70 -10.88 9.15 -3.06
C VAL A 70 -10.68 10.67 -3.02
N ALA A 71 -9.46 11.17 -3.27
CA ALA A 71 -9.21 12.61 -3.35
C ALA A 71 -10.01 13.25 -4.49
N GLU A 72 -10.14 12.57 -5.63
CA GLU A 72 -10.99 12.99 -6.74
C GLU A 72 -12.46 13.08 -6.33
N LYS A 73 -13.00 12.01 -5.71
CA LYS A 73 -14.39 11.96 -5.22
C LYS A 73 -14.71 13.09 -4.24
N LEU A 74 -13.77 13.39 -3.34
CA LEU A 74 -13.94 14.44 -2.33
C LEU A 74 -13.57 15.85 -2.84
N GLY A 75 -13.17 16.00 -4.10
CA GLY A 75 -12.81 17.28 -4.70
C GLY A 75 -11.54 17.92 -4.09
N VAL A 76 -10.64 17.12 -3.53
CA VAL A 76 -9.39 17.60 -2.92
C VAL A 76 -8.35 17.82 -4.03
N PRO A 77 -7.79 19.05 -4.19
CA PRO A 77 -6.68 19.29 -5.09
C PRO A 77 -5.46 18.42 -4.73
N PHE A 78 -5.20 17.40 -5.55
CA PHE A 78 -4.25 16.34 -5.21
C PHE A 78 -3.35 16.02 -6.41
N ALA A 79 -2.05 15.86 -6.18
CA ALA A 79 -1.09 15.43 -7.18
C ALA A 79 -0.35 14.19 -6.68
N LEU A 80 -0.46 13.09 -7.40
CA LEU A 80 0.30 11.88 -7.17
C LEU A 80 1.56 11.92 -8.04
N ILE A 81 2.73 11.81 -7.41
CA ILE A 81 4.03 11.85 -8.07
C ILE A 81 4.69 10.47 -7.97
N THR A 82 5.03 9.90 -9.13
CA THR A 82 5.53 8.52 -9.20
C THR A 82 6.43 8.33 -10.43
N PRO A 83 7.36 7.37 -10.42
CA PRO A 83 7.96 6.89 -11.65
C PRO A 83 6.91 6.21 -12.52
N PHE A 84 7.01 6.38 -13.83
CA PHE A 84 6.31 5.55 -14.80
C PHE A 84 7.32 4.57 -15.38
N TYR A 85 7.19 3.31 -15.02
CA TYR A 85 8.11 2.27 -15.47
C TYR A 85 7.79 1.87 -16.91
N PRO A 86 8.81 1.78 -17.81
CA PRO A 86 8.58 1.45 -19.21
C PRO A 86 8.24 -0.02 -19.46
N TYR A 87 8.29 -0.84 -18.42
CA TYR A 87 7.93 -2.25 -18.47
C TYR A 87 6.99 -2.61 -17.35
N GLU A 88 6.01 -3.45 -17.64
CA GLU A 88 5.21 -4.15 -16.65
C GLU A 88 5.60 -5.64 -16.61
N THR A 89 5.46 -6.24 -15.43
CA THR A 89 5.79 -7.64 -15.22
C THR A 89 4.54 -8.48 -15.16
N HIS A 90 4.47 -9.49 -16.01
CA HIS A 90 3.50 -10.57 -15.96
C HIS A 90 4.14 -11.83 -15.39
N GLN A 91 3.36 -12.67 -14.70
CA GLN A 91 3.88 -13.93 -14.17
C GLN A 91 3.30 -15.12 -14.92
N VAL A 92 4.17 -15.98 -15.37
CA VAL A 92 3.83 -17.23 -16.04
C VAL A 92 4.34 -18.41 -15.22
N LEU A 93 3.48 -19.40 -15.01
CA LEU A 93 3.89 -20.65 -14.37
C LEU A 93 4.25 -21.69 -15.44
N LYS A 94 5.47 -22.25 -15.37
CA LYS A 94 5.93 -23.34 -16.22
C LYS A 94 6.60 -24.39 -15.33
N ASP A 95 6.20 -25.66 -15.46
CA ASP A 95 6.76 -26.78 -14.70
C ASP A 95 6.81 -26.54 -13.17
N GLY A 96 5.77 -25.87 -12.63
CA GLY A 96 5.67 -25.51 -11.21
C GLY A 96 6.60 -24.38 -10.76
N MET A 97 7.29 -23.70 -11.69
CA MET A 97 8.12 -22.54 -11.41
C MET A 97 7.52 -21.28 -12.03
N VAL A 98 7.65 -20.17 -11.29
CA VAL A 98 7.20 -18.85 -11.73
C VAL A 98 8.31 -18.15 -12.51
N TYR A 99 7.95 -17.60 -13.66
CA TYR A 99 8.81 -16.78 -14.50
C TYR A 99 8.15 -15.42 -14.71
N ASP A 100 8.97 -14.36 -14.73
CA ASP A 100 8.52 -13.03 -15.06
C ASP A 100 8.66 -12.81 -16.58
N ASP A 101 7.60 -12.27 -17.17
CA ASP A 101 7.56 -11.82 -18.56
C ASP A 101 7.40 -10.28 -18.55
N HIS A 102 8.30 -9.58 -19.24
CA HIS A 102 8.37 -8.12 -19.21
C HIS A 102 7.77 -7.57 -20.51
N VAL A 103 6.68 -6.85 -20.37
CA VAL A 103 5.95 -6.25 -21.50
C VAL A 103 6.18 -4.74 -21.51
N ALA A 104 6.62 -4.19 -22.64
CA ALA A 104 6.81 -2.75 -22.79
C ALA A 104 5.45 -2.02 -22.71
N VAL A 105 5.45 -0.85 -22.06
CA VAL A 105 4.26 -0.02 -21.85
C VAL A 105 4.47 1.37 -22.43
N ASP A 106 3.57 1.81 -23.28
CA ASP A 106 3.53 3.21 -23.75
C ASP A 106 2.49 4.00 -22.93
N TYR A 107 2.95 4.96 -22.18
CA TYR A 107 2.11 5.82 -21.35
C TYR A 107 1.01 6.56 -22.14
N LYS A 108 1.21 6.78 -23.45
CA LYS A 108 0.25 7.47 -24.32
C LYS A 108 -1.04 6.67 -24.52
N GLU A 109 -0.94 5.34 -24.52
CA GLU A 109 -2.10 4.44 -24.64
C GLU A 109 -3.07 4.60 -23.47
N PHE A 110 -2.58 5.08 -22.33
CA PHE A 110 -3.37 5.30 -21.11
C PHE A 110 -3.76 6.77 -20.87
N GLY A 111 -3.59 7.62 -21.90
CA GLY A 111 -4.03 9.01 -21.86
C GLY A 111 -3.10 9.96 -21.10
N PHE A 112 -1.88 9.54 -20.80
CA PHE A 112 -0.86 10.47 -20.33
C PHE A 112 -0.36 11.34 -21.47
N LYS A 113 -0.06 12.59 -21.16
CA LYS A 113 0.52 13.55 -22.10
C LYS A 113 1.96 13.85 -21.69
N PHE A 114 2.84 13.85 -22.67
CA PHE A 114 4.18 14.40 -22.50
C PHE A 114 4.07 15.90 -22.23
N VAL A 115 4.79 16.37 -21.21
CA VAL A 115 4.83 17.79 -20.84
C VAL A 115 6.11 18.44 -21.33
N ASP A 116 7.26 17.96 -20.84
CA ASP A 116 8.61 18.40 -21.18
C ASP A 116 9.61 17.44 -20.52
N THR A 117 10.90 17.76 -20.56
CA THR A 117 11.96 17.00 -19.91
C THR A 117 12.57 17.77 -18.73
N VAL A 118 12.94 17.05 -17.69
CA VAL A 118 13.77 17.56 -16.60
C VAL A 118 15.07 16.78 -16.55
N ASN A 119 16.10 17.35 -15.93
CA ASN A 119 17.42 16.71 -15.85
C ASN A 119 17.80 16.45 -14.41
N ILE A 120 18.35 15.27 -14.16
CA ILE A 120 19.11 14.94 -12.95
C ILE A 120 20.57 14.63 -13.35
N LYS A 121 21.46 14.65 -12.38
CA LYS A 121 22.86 14.29 -12.58
C LYS A 121 23.16 12.92 -11.98
N TYR A 122 23.87 12.13 -12.74
CA TYR A 122 24.53 10.93 -12.29
C TYR A 122 26.04 11.06 -12.56
N CYS A 123 26.85 11.17 -11.51
CA CYS A 123 28.21 11.68 -11.61
C CYS A 123 28.21 13.04 -12.36
N ASP A 124 28.97 13.12 -13.43
CA ASP A 124 29.03 14.31 -14.30
C ASP A 124 28.11 14.23 -15.52
N THR A 125 27.30 13.17 -15.63
CA THR A 125 26.38 12.95 -16.76
C THR A 125 24.99 13.49 -16.44
N LEU A 126 24.40 14.21 -17.41
CA LEU A 126 22.99 14.61 -17.34
C LEU A 126 22.09 13.48 -17.84
N CYS A 127 21.20 13.03 -16.98
CA CYS A 127 20.14 12.09 -17.33
C CYS A 127 18.84 12.86 -17.56
N LYS A 128 18.25 12.69 -18.74
CA LYS A 128 16.99 13.29 -19.11
C LYS A 128 15.85 12.39 -18.64
N LEU A 129 14.89 12.99 -17.95
CA LEU A 129 13.67 12.35 -17.51
C LEU A 129 12.49 13.02 -18.20
N ASP A 130 11.67 12.26 -18.89
CA ASP A 130 10.43 12.75 -19.46
C ASP A 130 9.40 12.94 -18.36
N VAL A 131 8.77 14.11 -18.35
CA VAL A 131 7.65 14.44 -17.49
C VAL A 131 6.37 14.17 -18.25
N ILE A 132 5.53 13.32 -17.69
CA ILE A 132 4.22 13.00 -18.23
C ILE A 132 3.13 13.32 -17.22
N GLU A 133 1.96 13.72 -17.69
CA GLU A 133 0.84 14.08 -16.83
C GLU A 133 -0.47 13.48 -17.33
N LYS A 134 -1.28 13.00 -16.38
CA LYS A 134 -2.69 12.71 -16.59
C LYS A 134 -3.52 13.51 -15.61
N ARG A 135 -4.46 14.32 -16.12
CA ARG A 135 -5.33 15.19 -15.31
C ARG A 135 -6.72 14.59 -15.22
N PHE A 136 -7.30 14.77 -14.05
CA PHE A 136 -8.69 14.54 -13.74
C PHE A 136 -9.33 15.87 -13.35
N GLU A 137 -10.48 15.89 -12.74
CA GLU A 137 -11.17 17.13 -12.38
C GLU A 137 -10.43 17.89 -11.25
N SER A 138 -10.20 17.24 -10.12
CA SER A 138 -9.51 17.80 -8.96
C SER A 138 -8.10 17.25 -8.74
N THR A 139 -7.79 16.08 -9.31
CA THR A 139 -6.53 15.39 -9.11
C THR A 139 -5.69 15.27 -10.38
N ARG A 140 -4.44 14.85 -10.22
CA ARG A 140 -3.54 14.52 -11.33
C ARG A 140 -2.54 13.45 -10.94
N ILE A 141 -2.02 12.75 -11.94
CA ILE A 141 -0.84 11.89 -11.82
C ILE A 141 0.29 12.57 -12.61
N VAL A 142 1.41 12.81 -11.93
CA VAL A 142 2.65 13.32 -12.52
C VAL A 142 3.63 12.16 -12.54
N GLY A 143 3.89 11.64 -13.71
CA GLY A 143 4.86 10.57 -13.94
C GLY A 143 6.20 11.14 -14.39
N ILE A 144 7.28 10.53 -13.94
CA ILE A 144 8.61 10.71 -14.51
C ILE A 144 9.05 9.39 -15.10
N THR A 145 9.59 9.40 -16.32
CA THR A 145 9.99 8.17 -17.02
C THR A 145 11.25 8.36 -17.82
N GLU A 146 11.98 7.28 -17.97
CA GLU A 146 13.09 7.16 -18.92
C GLU A 146 13.37 5.66 -19.19
N PRO A 147 14.00 5.31 -20.33
CA PRO A 147 14.14 3.91 -20.74
C PRO A 147 14.89 3.00 -19.77
N ASN A 148 15.85 3.55 -18.98
CA ASN A 148 16.65 2.76 -18.06
C ASN A 148 16.03 2.61 -16.66
N PHE A 149 14.84 3.12 -16.41
CA PHE A 149 14.15 2.85 -15.13
C PHE A 149 13.90 1.36 -14.89
N GLY A 150 13.86 0.58 -16.00
CA GLY A 150 13.53 -0.83 -15.88
C GLY A 150 12.09 -1.01 -15.37
N GLU A 151 11.98 -1.78 -14.32
CA GLU A 151 10.72 -2.03 -13.62
C GLU A 151 10.85 -1.75 -12.11
N LEU A 152 9.74 -1.68 -11.44
CA LEU A 152 9.74 -1.62 -9.99
C LEU A 152 10.39 -2.90 -9.42
N TYR A 153 11.27 -2.72 -8.43
CA TYR A 153 12.06 -3.80 -7.82
C TYR A 153 13.10 -4.47 -8.72
N SER A 154 13.43 -3.91 -9.89
CA SER A 154 14.58 -4.35 -10.67
C SER A 154 15.93 -4.17 -9.93
N GLY A 155 15.96 -3.27 -8.94
CA GLY A 155 17.08 -3.10 -8.00
C GLY A 155 16.70 -3.52 -6.58
N MET A 156 17.58 -4.28 -5.92
CA MET A 156 17.43 -4.59 -4.49
C MET A 156 17.59 -3.32 -3.64
N SER A 157 16.98 -3.30 -2.46
CA SER A 157 17.20 -2.24 -1.46
C SER A 157 18.72 -2.05 -1.23
N GLY A 158 19.16 -0.79 -1.22
CA GLY A 158 20.59 -0.44 -1.08
C GLY A 158 21.41 -0.56 -2.36
N SER A 159 20.86 -1.00 -3.50
CA SER A 159 21.56 -1.05 -4.78
C SER A 159 21.66 0.32 -5.46
N ASP A 160 22.64 0.48 -6.35
CA ASP A 160 22.81 1.69 -7.17
C ASP A 160 21.57 1.98 -8.02
N HIS A 161 20.99 0.95 -8.64
CA HIS A 161 19.81 1.12 -9.47
C HIS A 161 18.60 1.59 -8.66
N ARG A 162 18.43 1.04 -7.46
CA ARG A 162 17.37 1.49 -6.55
C ARG A 162 17.56 2.94 -6.12
N LEU A 163 18.79 3.32 -5.75
CA LEU A 163 19.10 4.72 -5.41
C LEU A 163 18.84 5.66 -6.59
N TYR A 164 19.19 5.22 -7.81
CA TYR A 164 18.89 5.99 -9.01
C TYR A 164 17.39 6.26 -9.18
N GLN A 165 16.54 5.23 -9.06
CA GLN A 165 15.09 5.39 -9.14
C GLN A 165 14.55 6.36 -8.06
N GLU A 166 15.04 6.25 -6.83
CA GLU A 166 14.64 7.11 -5.71
C GLU A 166 15.08 8.57 -5.90
N VAL A 167 16.30 8.79 -6.37
CA VAL A 167 16.83 10.13 -6.69
C VAL A 167 16.08 10.75 -7.87
N ALA A 168 15.79 9.94 -8.91
CA ALA A 168 15.02 10.39 -10.06
C ALA A 168 13.60 10.80 -9.64
N LEU A 169 12.92 10.01 -8.80
CA LEU A 169 11.62 10.40 -8.24
C LEU A 169 11.74 11.69 -7.44
N GLY A 170 12.71 11.79 -6.52
CA GLY A 170 12.82 12.93 -5.62
C GLY A 170 13.17 14.23 -6.34
N PHE A 171 14.33 14.30 -6.96
CA PHE A 171 14.80 15.51 -7.63
C PHE A 171 14.07 15.75 -8.96
N GLY A 172 13.88 14.70 -9.76
CA GLY A 172 13.17 14.79 -11.04
C GLY A 172 11.69 15.12 -10.85
N GLY A 173 11.00 14.45 -9.94
CA GLY A 173 9.60 14.74 -9.60
C GLY A 173 9.40 16.14 -9.03
N TYR A 174 10.33 16.62 -8.19
CA TYR A 174 10.27 17.98 -7.66
C TYR A 174 10.48 19.03 -8.77
N ALA A 175 11.41 18.77 -9.69
CA ALA A 175 11.61 19.60 -10.87
C ALA A 175 10.37 19.59 -11.79
N ALA A 176 9.72 18.43 -11.93
CA ALA A 176 8.46 18.31 -12.70
C ALA A 176 7.33 19.16 -12.11
N LEU A 177 7.18 19.20 -10.78
CA LEU A 177 6.19 20.09 -10.15
C LEU A 177 6.46 21.57 -10.47
N LYS A 178 7.72 21.99 -10.45
CA LYS A 178 8.10 23.36 -10.83
C LYS A 178 7.78 23.66 -12.29
N LEU A 179 8.10 22.72 -13.18
CA LEU A 179 7.77 22.82 -14.61
C LEU A 179 6.26 23.00 -14.82
N LEU A 180 5.45 22.32 -14.03
CA LEU A 180 3.99 22.41 -14.06
C LEU A 180 3.42 23.64 -13.32
N GLY A 181 4.29 24.49 -12.71
CA GLY A 181 3.87 25.64 -11.91
C GLY A 181 3.20 25.28 -10.58
N LEU A 182 3.42 24.05 -10.08
CA LEU A 182 2.83 23.54 -8.86
C LEU A 182 3.75 23.78 -7.66
N LYS A 183 3.18 24.26 -6.56
CA LYS A 183 3.86 24.42 -5.27
C LYS A 183 3.20 23.50 -4.24
N PRO A 184 3.87 22.45 -3.76
CA PRO A 184 3.26 21.54 -2.79
C PRO A 184 2.78 22.28 -1.54
N ALA A 185 1.52 22.12 -1.17
CA ALA A 185 1.02 22.56 0.13
C ALA A 185 1.57 21.64 1.23
N ILE A 186 1.45 20.34 1.00
CA ILE A 186 2.01 19.26 1.81
C ILE A 186 2.70 18.26 0.88
N MET A 187 3.79 17.67 1.34
CA MET A 187 4.46 16.53 0.70
C MET A 187 4.29 15.31 1.60
N GLN A 188 3.40 14.39 1.23
CA GLN A 188 3.31 13.08 1.87
C GLN A 188 4.32 12.14 1.22
N LEU A 189 5.29 11.72 2.00
CA LEU A 189 6.34 10.78 1.63
C LEU A 189 5.91 9.37 2.05
N ASN A 190 5.64 8.51 1.08
CA ASN A 190 5.28 7.12 1.36
C ASN A 190 6.52 6.26 1.27
N GLU A 191 6.96 5.76 2.39
CA GLU A 191 8.22 5.09 2.65
C GLU A 191 9.46 5.99 2.50
N VAL A 192 10.56 5.54 3.07
CA VAL A 192 11.85 6.26 3.05
C VAL A 192 12.40 6.52 1.65
N ALA A 193 12.01 5.69 0.69
CA ALA A 193 12.41 5.80 -0.71
C ALA A 193 12.02 7.14 -1.37
N THR A 194 11.11 7.88 -0.78
CA THR A 194 10.65 9.19 -1.28
C THR A 194 11.32 10.39 -0.57
N PHE A 195 12.26 10.14 0.32
CA PHE A 195 13.03 11.13 1.06
C PHE A 195 13.61 12.25 0.18
N PHE A 196 14.14 11.89 -0.99
CA PHE A 196 14.83 12.82 -1.88
C PHE A 196 13.92 13.94 -2.42
N ALA A 197 12.61 13.78 -2.36
CA ALA A 197 11.66 14.86 -2.70
C ALA A 197 11.70 16.01 -1.67
N ALA A 198 11.72 15.68 -0.38
CA ALA A 198 11.87 16.68 0.68
C ALA A 198 13.28 17.27 0.69
N LEU A 199 14.30 16.47 0.40
CA LEU A 199 15.68 16.95 0.25
C LEU A 199 15.79 17.97 -0.89
N ALA A 200 15.16 17.71 -2.04
CA ALA A 200 15.15 18.63 -3.18
C ALA A 200 14.47 19.98 -2.82
N ARG A 201 13.39 19.94 -2.03
CA ARG A 201 12.75 21.17 -1.51
C ARG A 201 13.66 21.92 -0.55
N LEU A 202 14.26 21.23 0.41
CA LEU A 202 15.20 21.85 1.35
C LEU A 202 16.36 22.52 0.60
N ASP A 203 16.96 21.80 -0.34
CA ASP A 203 18.07 22.31 -1.15
C ASP A 203 17.69 23.56 -1.95
N GLU A 204 16.51 23.56 -2.56
CA GLU A 204 16.03 24.72 -3.31
C GLU A 204 15.82 25.96 -2.41
N LEU A 205 15.22 25.79 -1.25
CA LEU A 205 14.97 26.90 -0.31
C LEU A 205 16.28 27.54 0.12
N VAL A 206 17.26 26.73 0.52
CA VAL A 206 18.58 27.22 0.94
C VAL A 206 19.36 27.82 -0.24
N TYR A 207 19.34 27.16 -1.41
CA TYR A 207 20.01 27.69 -2.60
C TYR A 207 19.45 29.04 -3.06
N ASN A 208 18.15 29.29 -2.84
CA ASN A 208 17.47 30.56 -3.13
C ASN A 208 17.64 31.62 -2.02
N GLY A 209 18.47 31.36 -1.01
CA GLY A 209 18.87 32.35 0.00
C GLY A 209 18.13 32.28 1.33
N MET A 210 17.28 31.27 1.55
CA MET A 210 16.70 31.04 2.89
C MET A 210 17.79 30.47 3.81
N ASP A 211 17.81 30.90 5.07
CA ASP A 211 18.69 30.30 6.08
C ASP A 211 18.44 28.79 6.18
N PHE A 212 19.49 28.00 6.42
CA PHE A 212 19.38 26.54 6.47
C PHE A 212 18.38 26.08 7.52
N TYR A 213 18.42 26.69 8.70
CA TYR A 213 17.54 26.32 9.79
C TYR A 213 16.08 26.68 9.48
N GLU A 214 15.82 27.88 8.98
CA GLU A 214 14.47 28.28 8.54
C GLU A 214 13.94 27.36 7.43
N ALA A 215 14.78 27.02 6.46
CA ALA A 215 14.43 26.10 5.37
C ALA A 215 14.13 24.69 5.89
N MET A 216 14.89 24.23 6.90
CA MET A 216 14.66 22.93 7.54
C MET A 216 13.33 22.92 8.29
N VAL A 217 13.05 23.94 9.11
CA VAL A 217 11.78 24.09 9.83
C VAL A 217 10.60 24.12 8.85
N TYR A 218 10.70 24.94 7.79
CA TYR A 218 9.68 25.00 6.75
C TYR A 218 9.45 23.63 6.13
N THR A 219 10.53 22.94 5.70
CA THR A 219 10.45 21.64 5.04
C THR A 219 9.81 20.60 5.94
N ARG A 220 10.21 20.55 7.21
CA ARG A 220 9.66 19.63 8.22
C ARG A 220 8.17 19.78 8.41
N LYS A 221 7.70 21.03 8.61
CA LYS A 221 6.27 21.31 8.85
C LYS A 221 5.36 21.02 7.67
N HIS A 222 5.91 21.06 6.45
CA HIS A 222 5.19 20.78 5.22
C HIS A 222 5.47 19.38 4.66
N THR A 223 6.05 18.49 5.47
CA THR A 223 6.35 17.10 5.10
C THR A 223 5.68 16.16 6.08
N LEU A 224 4.88 15.23 5.55
CA LEU A 224 4.35 14.08 6.25
C LEU A 224 5.11 12.83 5.80
N TYR A 225 5.71 12.12 6.73
CA TYR A 225 6.27 10.79 6.47
C TYR A 225 5.27 9.71 6.87
N THR A 226 4.87 8.88 5.93
CA THR A 226 4.00 7.71 6.18
C THR A 226 4.82 6.43 6.03
N ASN A 227 4.98 5.72 7.13
CA ASN A 227 5.63 4.42 7.14
C ASN A 227 4.59 3.32 6.90
N HIS A 228 4.88 2.41 5.95
CA HIS A 228 4.02 1.29 5.56
C HIS A 228 4.60 -0.08 5.92
N THR A 229 5.82 -0.13 6.45
CA THR A 229 6.56 -1.38 6.62
C THR A 229 7.13 -1.49 8.02
N LEU A 230 6.95 -2.65 8.67
CA LEU A 230 7.57 -3.00 9.95
C LEU A 230 8.84 -3.85 9.78
N VAL A 231 9.06 -4.39 8.59
CA VAL A 231 10.15 -5.33 8.33
C VAL A 231 11.45 -4.56 8.14
N GLN A 232 12.43 -4.82 9.00
CA GLN A 232 13.75 -4.17 8.97
C GLN A 232 14.50 -4.36 7.64
N ALA A 233 14.23 -5.43 6.90
CA ALA A 233 14.80 -5.67 5.56
C ALA A 233 14.37 -4.64 4.48
N ALA A 234 13.32 -3.84 4.75
CA ALA A 234 12.89 -2.75 3.87
C ALA A 234 13.60 -1.43 4.17
N GLU A 235 14.45 -1.37 5.19
CA GLU A 235 15.22 -0.18 5.51
C GLU A 235 16.32 0.04 4.46
N ALA A 236 16.22 1.17 3.73
CA ALA A 236 17.20 1.51 2.72
C ALA A 236 18.45 2.12 3.38
N GLU A 237 19.59 1.51 3.11
CA GLU A 237 20.89 1.96 3.61
C GLU A 237 21.89 2.05 2.45
N PHE A 238 22.53 3.22 2.30
CA PHE A 238 23.44 3.50 1.19
C PHE A 238 24.81 3.97 1.68
N GLY A 239 25.83 3.69 0.87
CA GLY A 239 27.20 4.10 1.14
C GLY A 239 27.49 5.54 0.70
N CYS A 240 28.53 6.14 1.27
CA CYS A 240 28.98 7.49 0.91
C CYS A 240 29.34 7.61 -0.58
N GLU A 241 30.00 6.59 -1.16
CA GLU A 241 30.35 6.57 -2.59
C GLU A 241 29.12 6.59 -3.50
N GLN A 242 28.02 5.94 -3.09
CA GLN A 242 26.75 5.99 -3.82
C GLN A 242 26.18 7.40 -3.80
N PHE A 243 26.21 8.08 -2.64
CA PHE A 243 25.76 9.46 -2.52
C PHE A 243 26.61 10.44 -3.33
N GLU A 244 27.93 10.25 -3.40
CA GLU A 244 28.80 11.08 -4.26
C GLU A 244 28.45 10.92 -5.74
N ARG A 245 27.99 9.75 -6.17
CA ARG A 245 27.62 9.50 -7.58
C ARG A 245 26.20 9.94 -7.92
N PHE A 246 25.21 9.70 -7.05
CA PHE A 246 23.79 9.84 -7.38
C PHE A 246 23.14 11.05 -6.73
N VAL A 247 23.50 11.41 -5.49
CA VAL A 247 22.77 12.40 -4.69
C VAL A 247 23.45 13.77 -4.74
N PHE A 248 24.70 13.86 -4.32
CA PHE A 248 25.41 15.14 -4.21
C PHE A 248 25.56 15.93 -5.51
N PRO A 249 25.63 15.33 -6.72
CA PRO A 249 25.58 16.10 -7.96
C PRO A 249 24.28 16.88 -8.16
N ASN A 250 23.18 16.46 -7.55
CA ASN A 250 21.87 17.08 -7.63
C ASN A 250 21.61 18.12 -6.53
N VAL A 251 22.34 18.07 -5.43
CA VAL A 251 22.25 19.06 -4.33
C VAL A 251 23.11 20.27 -4.68
N LYS A 252 22.54 21.47 -4.68
CA LYS A 252 23.22 22.74 -5.04
C LYS A 252 23.83 23.42 -3.82
N SER A 253 23.12 23.40 -2.69
CA SER A 253 23.53 24.07 -1.45
C SER A 253 24.67 23.32 -0.76
N LEU A 254 25.75 24.03 -0.42
CA LEU A 254 26.85 23.47 0.37
C LEU A 254 26.41 23.12 1.80
N ALA A 255 25.49 23.92 2.37
CA ALA A 255 24.97 23.67 3.70
C ALA A 255 24.17 22.35 3.77
N VAL A 256 23.30 22.11 2.79
CA VAL A 256 22.55 20.85 2.69
C VAL A 256 23.48 19.66 2.45
N LYS A 257 24.49 19.82 1.61
CA LYS A 257 25.52 18.77 1.41
C LYS A 257 26.26 18.44 2.70
N LYS A 258 26.68 19.47 3.45
CA LYS A 258 27.37 19.30 4.73
C LYS A 258 26.46 18.57 5.73
N TRP A 259 25.24 19.08 5.93
CA TRP A 259 24.26 18.45 6.82
C TRP A 259 24.09 16.95 6.50
N LEU A 260 23.93 16.61 5.22
CA LEU A 260 23.71 15.21 4.82
C LEU A 260 24.97 14.36 5.01
N LYS A 261 26.19 14.91 4.73
CA LYS A 261 27.47 14.24 4.99
C LYS A 261 27.68 13.91 6.47
N ASP A 262 27.25 14.80 7.36
CA ASP A 262 27.39 14.60 8.81
C ASP A 262 26.47 13.49 9.37
N LYS A 263 25.52 12.98 8.57
CA LYS A 263 24.62 11.88 8.96
C LYS A 263 25.17 10.48 8.66
N PHE A 264 26.30 10.40 7.96
CA PHE A 264 26.92 9.10 7.71
C PHE A 264 27.59 8.55 8.98
N THR A 265 27.28 7.29 9.29
CA THR A 265 27.93 6.53 10.37
C THR A 265 28.66 5.35 9.72
N ASP A 266 29.95 5.19 9.98
CA ASP A 266 30.79 4.14 9.39
C ASP A 266 30.68 4.08 7.84
N GLY A 267 30.56 5.24 7.20
CA GLY A 267 30.47 5.37 5.74
C GLY A 267 29.11 4.98 5.15
N ARG A 268 28.09 4.76 5.98
CA ARG A 268 26.75 4.38 5.56
C ARG A 268 25.69 5.33 6.15
N LEU A 269 24.59 5.51 5.41
CA LEU A 269 23.45 6.32 5.81
C LEU A 269 22.16 5.50 5.71
N LYS A 270 21.42 5.44 6.79
CA LYS A 270 20.05 4.91 6.82
C LYS A 270 19.07 6.01 6.44
N LEU A 271 18.30 5.80 5.38
CA LEU A 271 17.34 6.82 4.92
C LEU A 271 16.25 7.10 5.95
N SER A 272 15.88 6.13 6.78
CA SER A 272 14.88 6.32 7.84
C SER A 272 15.28 7.42 8.82
N SER A 273 16.56 7.49 9.20
CA SER A 273 17.05 8.49 10.16
C SER A 273 16.88 9.93 9.65
N VAL A 274 17.28 10.18 8.40
CA VAL A 274 17.16 11.51 7.78
C VAL A 274 15.73 11.83 7.34
N THR A 275 14.92 10.81 7.01
CA THR A 275 13.49 11.01 6.72
C THR A 275 12.73 11.46 7.96
N ILE A 276 13.00 10.86 9.11
CA ILE A 276 12.43 11.26 10.40
C ILE A 276 12.85 12.69 10.75
N GLU A 277 14.10 13.05 10.48
CA GLU A 277 14.61 14.38 10.76
C GLU A 277 13.99 15.46 9.86
N ILE A 278 13.75 15.17 8.57
CA ILE A 278 13.20 16.12 7.59
C ILE A 278 11.66 16.19 7.60
N ALA A 279 10.98 15.30 8.33
CA ALA A 279 9.53 15.27 8.44
C ALA A 279 9.10 15.38 9.90
N GLU A 280 8.39 16.45 10.24
CA GLU A 280 7.81 16.62 11.59
C GLU A 280 6.56 15.75 11.75
N LEU A 281 5.70 15.75 10.73
CA LEU A 281 4.47 14.96 10.74
C LEU A 281 4.77 13.53 10.31
N ARG A 282 4.31 12.57 11.09
CA ARG A 282 4.60 11.15 10.87
C ARG A 282 3.36 10.31 11.14
N SER A 283 3.07 9.36 10.26
CA SER A 283 1.95 8.44 10.42
C SER A 283 2.36 6.98 10.21
N GLY A 284 1.78 6.10 11.01
CA GLY A 284 1.74 4.67 10.79
C GLY A 284 0.34 4.26 10.31
N VAL A 285 0.26 3.17 9.58
CA VAL A 285 -0.92 2.78 8.79
C VAL A 285 -1.91 1.86 9.52
N SER A 286 -1.75 1.69 10.82
CA SER A 286 -2.71 1.09 11.77
C SER A 286 -2.38 1.52 13.20
N LYS A 287 -3.30 1.31 14.14
CA LYS A 287 -3.05 1.61 15.57
C LYS A 287 -1.92 0.76 16.13
N LEU A 288 -1.90 -0.53 15.79
CA LEU A 288 -0.84 -1.43 16.20
C LEU A 288 0.49 -0.99 15.60
N HIS A 289 0.54 -0.73 14.29
CA HIS A 289 1.74 -0.27 13.61
C HIS A 289 2.32 1.00 14.24
N ALA A 290 1.52 2.04 14.45
CA ALA A 290 1.98 3.30 15.05
C ALA A 290 2.56 3.10 16.46
N ARG A 291 2.08 2.10 17.21
CA ARG A 291 2.56 1.76 18.56
C ARG A 291 3.87 0.99 18.54
N VAL A 292 4.02 0.03 17.61
CA VAL A 292 5.20 -0.85 17.55
C VAL A 292 6.34 -0.27 16.72
N ALA A 293 6.09 0.75 15.89
CA ALA A 293 7.13 1.44 15.13
C ALA A 293 8.25 1.90 16.07
N ASN A 294 9.48 1.41 15.80
CA ASN A 294 10.63 1.60 16.69
C ASN A 294 11.70 2.45 16.01
N TYR A 295 11.34 3.70 15.76
CA TYR A 295 12.26 4.70 15.23
C TYR A 295 12.68 5.68 16.32
N HIS A 296 13.89 6.19 16.20
CA HIS A 296 14.48 7.13 17.14
C HIS A 296 14.97 8.37 16.40
N ASP A 297 14.85 9.53 17.07
CA ASP A 297 15.43 10.78 16.58
C ASP A 297 16.96 10.82 16.81
N VAL A 298 17.59 11.89 16.39
CA VAL A 298 19.05 12.09 16.54
C VAL A 298 19.51 12.14 18.01
N ALA A 299 18.63 12.43 18.95
CA ALA A 299 18.91 12.44 20.38
C ALA A 299 18.64 11.06 21.03
N GLY A 300 18.20 10.06 20.24
CA GLY A 300 17.89 8.71 20.72
C GLY A 300 16.52 8.56 21.37
N ASN A 301 15.64 9.56 21.27
CA ASN A 301 14.28 9.46 21.79
C ASN A 301 13.40 8.68 20.81
N LYS A 302 12.49 7.85 21.33
CA LYS A 302 11.52 7.14 20.51
C LYS A 302 10.56 8.13 19.84
N VAL A 303 10.52 8.10 18.52
CA VAL A 303 9.65 8.94 17.70
C VAL A 303 8.21 8.42 17.72
N LYS A 304 7.25 9.33 17.86
CA LYS A 304 5.82 8.99 17.84
C LYS A 304 5.27 9.09 16.41
N PHE A 305 4.40 8.15 16.09
CA PHE A 305 3.64 8.12 14.85
C PHE A 305 2.15 8.27 15.16
N LYS A 306 1.45 9.12 14.39
CA LYS A 306 -0.01 9.16 14.40
C LYS A 306 -0.55 7.91 13.73
N ALA A 307 -1.47 7.22 14.37
CA ALA A 307 -2.18 6.12 13.72
C ALA A 307 -3.22 6.69 12.73
N ILE A 308 -3.06 6.38 11.46
CA ILE A 308 -4.06 6.63 10.41
C ILE A 308 -4.18 5.34 9.61
N THR A 309 -5.18 4.55 9.95
CA THR A 309 -5.37 3.23 9.34
C THR A 309 -5.67 3.37 7.86
N ASN A 310 -5.04 2.51 7.05
CA ASN A 310 -5.33 2.47 5.62
C ASN A 310 -6.83 2.28 5.35
N GLY A 311 -7.25 2.69 4.18
CA GLY A 311 -8.60 2.49 3.67
C GLY A 311 -8.55 2.13 2.19
N ILE A 312 -9.68 1.71 1.63
CA ILE A 312 -9.85 1.37 0.23
C ILE A 312 -10.81 2.35 -0.46
N ASP A 313 -10.66 2.53 -1.74
CA ASP A 313 -11.70 3.18 -2.55
C ASP A 313 -12.88 2.22 -2.73
N MET A 314 -13.93 2.44 -1.95
CA MET A 314 -15.08 1.54 -1.92
C MET A 314 -15.81 1.49 -3.28
N ASP A 315 -15.84 2.59 -4.04
CA ASP A 315 -16.47 2.61 -5.36
C ASP A 315 -15.73 1.72 -6.38
N THR A 316 -14.42 1.54 -6.20
CA THR A 316 -13.63 0.62 -7.04
C THR A 316 -13.73 -0.83 -6.59
N TRP A 317 -13.73 -1.08 -5.27
CA TRP A 317 -13.51 -2.42 -4.74
C TRP A 317 -14.76 -3.16 -4.29
N VAL A 318 -15.84 -2.44 -4.02
CA VAL A 318 -17.12 -3.07 -3.63
C VAL A 318 -17.99 -3.26 -4.87
N MET A 319 -18.65 -4.41 -4.96
CA MET A 319 -19.56 -4.70 -6.05
C MET A 319 -20.68 -3.63 -6.12
N PRO A 320 -20.97 -3.05 -7.28
CA PRO A 320 -21.96 -1.96 -7.41
C PRO A 320 -23.29 -2.25 -6.73
N GLY A 321 -23.84 -3.46 -6.89
CA GLY A 321 -25.11 -3.84 -6.24
C GLY A 321 -25.03 -3.88 -4.72
N ILE A 322 -23.86 -4.18 -4.12
CA ILE A 322 -23.65 -4.10 -2.67
C ILE A 322 -23.55 -2.63 -2.24
N MET A 323 -22.87 -1.78 -3.02
CA MET A 323 -22.79 -0.35 -2.73
C MET A 323 -24.17 0.31 -2.76
N GLU A 324 -24.98 0.03 -3.79
CA GLU A 324 -26.37 0.49 -3.89
C GLU A 324 -27.17 0.05 -2.66
N TYR A 325 -27.06 -1.22 -2.28
CA TYR A 325 -27.73 -1.78 -1.12
C TYR A 325 -27.32 -1.09 0.20
N TYR A 326 -26.02 -0.80 0.39
CA TYR A 326 -25.55 -0.06 1.56
C TYR A 326 -26.12 1.37 1.63
N HIS A 327 -26.24 2.04 0.49
CA HIS A 327 -26.85 3.38 0.43
C HIS A 327 -28.37 3.33 0.64
N GLU A 328 -29.07 2.39 0.03
CA GLU A 328 -30.52 2.23 0.15
C GLU A 328 -30.95 1.92 1.59
N LEU A 329 -30.20 1.09 2.29
CA LEU A 329 -30.43 0.81 3.71
C LEU A 329 -29.98 1.95 4.64
N GLY A 330 -29.29 2.96 4.13
CA GLY A 330 -28.74 4.03 4.94
C GLY A 330 -27.54 3.61 5.81
N ILE A 331 -26.84 2.56 5.43
CA ILE A 331 -25.62 2.11 6.11
C ILE A 331 -24.46 3.09 5.80
N LEU A 332 -24.32 3.49 4.55
CA LEU A 332 -23.32 4.44 4.10
C LEU A 332 -23.94 5.73 3.57
N ASP A 333 -23.25 6.84 3.75
CA ASP A 333 -23.59 8.12 3.13
C ASP A 333 -22.95 8.25 1.72
N LYS A 334 -23.19 9.38 1.05
CA LYS A 334 -22.68 9.68 -0.31
C LYS A 334 -21.14 9.65 -0.42
N ASP A 335 -20.43 9.82 0.67
CA ASP A 335 -18.97 9.83 0.74
C ASP A 335 -18.42 8.46 1.18
N ASN A 336 -19.29 7.43 1.23
CA ASN A 336 -18.97 6.06 1.67
C ASN A 336 -18.49 6.00 3.14
N LEU A 337 -19.04 6.88 3.98
CA LEU A 337 -18.84 6.85 5.41
C LEU A 337 -20.06 6.23 6.10
N PRO A 338 -19.87 5.47 7.18
CA PRO A 338 -20.99 4.96 7.96
C PRO A 338 -21.87 6.09 8.48
N THR A 339 -23.18 5.98 8.30
CA THR A 339 -24.14 6.92 8.88
C THR A 339 -24.23 6.76 10.40
N VAL A 340 -24.86 7.71 11.09
CA VAL A 340 -25.03 7.61 12.56
C VAL A 340 -25.81 6.35 12.94
N GLY A 341 -26.80 5.93 12.13
CA GLY A 341 -27.66 4.75 12.36
C GLY A 341 -27.21 3.48 11.63
N TYR A 342 -25.96 3.40 11.15
CA TYR A 342 -25.52 2.26 10.32
C TYR A 342 -25.64 0.90 11.01
N LYS A 343 -25.49 0.83 12.33
CA LYS A 343 -25.60 -0.43 13.09
C LYS A 343 -27.02 -0.98 13.07
N GLU A 344 -27.98 -0.13 13.30
CA GLU A 344 -29.40 -0.44 13.24
C GLU A 344 -29.82 -0.78 11.80
N ALA A 345 -29.26 -0.06 10.81
CA ALA A 345 -29.51 -0.33 9.40
C ALA A 345 -28.98 -1.71 8.96
N LEU A 346 -27.85 -2.16 9.51
CA LEU A 346 -27.31 -3.50 9.25
C LEU A 346 -28.23 -4.64 9.72
N GLU A 347 -29.13 -4.40 10.69
CA GLU A 347 -30.09 -5.43 11.12
C GLU A 347 -31.12 -5.79 10.01
N ALA A 348 -31.30 -4.94 9.02
CA ALA A 348 -32.16 -5.21 7.87
C ALA A 348 -31.51 -6.11 6.81
N MET A 349 -30.21 -6.36 6.89
CA MET A 349 -29.49 -7.22 5.93
C MET A 349 -29.86 -8.69 6.17
N THR A 350 -30.29 -9.40 5.12
CA THR A 350 -30.74 -10.79 5.20
C THR A 350 -29.76 -11.78 4.54
N SER A 351 -29.84 -13.05 4.95
CA SER A 351 -29.09 -14.15 4.32
C SER A 351 -29.47 -14.32 2.84
N GLU A 352 -30.72 -14.05 2.47
CA GLU A 352 -31.18 -14.09 1.08
C GLU A 352 -30.45 -13.04 0.23
N ASP A 353 -30.34 -11.80 0.70
CA ASP A 353 -29.61 -10.73 0.01
C ASP A 353 -28.12 -11.06 -0.13
N ILE A 354 -27.49 -11.58 0.95
CA ILE A 354 -26.10 -11.99 0.96
C ILE A 354 -25.86 -13.05 -0.12
N ARG A 355 -26.67 -14.12 -0.16
CA ARG A 355 -26.52 -15.21 -1.15
C ARG A 355 -26.74 -14.70 -2.57
N LYS A 356 -27.71 -13.82 -2.80
CA LYS A 356 -27.96 -13.18 -4.09
C LYS A 356 -26.72 -12.42 -4.59
N PHE A 357 -26.06 -11.64 -3.73
CA PHE A 357 -24.82 -10.98 -4.09
C PHE A 357 -23.69 -11.97 -4.38
N LYS A 358 -23.60 -13.07 -3.62
CA LYS A 358 -22.61 -14.13 -3.89
C LYS A 358 -22.79 -14.79 -5.26
N VAL A 359 -24.01 -15.04 -5.70
CA VAL A 359 -24.30 -15.55 -7.04
C VAL A 359 -23.82 -14.57 -8.12
N ILE A 360 -24.08 -13.26 -7.96
CA ILE A 360 -23.62 -12.25 -8.91
C ILE A 360 -22.06 -12.17 -8.90
N GLY A 361 -21.45 -12.14 -7.73
CA GLY A 361 -19.99 -12.13 -7.58
C GLY A 361 -19.34 -13.37 -8.18
N ARG A 362 -19.95 -14.55 -8.02
CA ARG A 362 -19.48 -15.81 -8.63
C ARG A 362 -19.46 -15.74 -10.15
N LYS A 363 -20.46 -15.12 -10.76
CA LYS A 363 -20.47 -14.91 -12.21
C LYS A 363 -19.30 -14.02 -12.64
N ILE A 364 -19.03 -12.92 -11.91
CA ILE A 364 -17.90 -12.04 -12.20
C ILE A 364 -16.57 -12.80 -12.08
N LEU A 365 -16.41 -13.63 -11.04
CA LEU A 365 -15.23 -14.47 -10.87
C LEU A 365 -15.05 -15.45 -12.04
N ASN A 366 -16.09 -16.18 -12.39
CA ASN A 366 -16.07 -17.12 -13.50
C ASN A 366 -15.74 -16.43 -14.82
N ASP A 367 -16.31 -15.24 -15.08
CA ASP A 367 -16.01 -14.47 -16.29
C ASP A 367 -14.56 -13.97 -16.31
N THR A 368 -13.98 -13.64 -15.17
CA THR A 368 -12.57 -13.24 -15.07
C THR A 368 -11.61 -14.42 -15.27
N LEU A 369 -12.00 -15.61 -14.85
CA LEU A 369 -11.16 -16.82 -14.92
C LEU A 369 -11.20 -17.52 -16.28
N LYS A 370 -12.07 -17.15 -17.21
CA LYS A 370 -12.18 -17.78 -18.55
C LYS A 370 -10.84 -17.85 -19.28
N ASP A 371 -10.05 -16.78 -19.19
CA ASP A 371 -8.78 -16.62 -19.89
C ASP A 371 -7.57 -16.76 -18.95
N ARG A 372 -7.78 -17.26 -17.73
CA ARG A 372 -6.77 -17.40 -16.69
C ARG A 372 -6.76 -18.84 -16.17
N PRO A 373 -6.01 -19.74 -16.81
CA PRO A 373 -5.89 -21.11 -16.32
C PRO A 373 -5.21 -21.17 -14.96
N ASP A 374 -5.54 -22.18 -14.19
CA ASP A 374 -4.84 -22.50 -12.95
C ASP A 374 -3.45 -23.12 -13.21
N HIS A 375 -2.77 -23.48 -12.14
CA HIS A 375 -1.43 -24.11 -12.18
C HIS A 375 -1.40 -25.45 -12.95
N THR A 376 -2.54 -26.08 -13.21
CA THR A 376 -2.65 -27.32 -14.03
C THR A 376 -2.93 -27.04 -15.49
N GLY A 377 -3.13 -25.77 -15.86
CA GLY A 377 -3.52 -25.35 -17.21
C GLY A 377 -5.02 -25.47 -17.48
N LYS A 378 -5.84 -25.74 -16.46
CA LYS A 378 -7.29 -25.85 -16.60
C LYS A 378 -7.97 -24.50 -16.43
N THR A 379 -8.97 -24.22 -17.27
CA THR A 379 -9.92 -23.12 -17.06
C THR A 379 -10.88 -23.49 -15.94
N LEU A 380 -11.01 -22.58 -14.98
CA LEU A 380 -11.86 -22.79 -13.81
C LEU A 380 -13.28 -22.26 -14.06
N LYS A 381 -14.25 -22.99 -13.52
CA LYS A 381 -15.64 -22.57 -13.45
C LYS A 381 -16.28 -23.13 -12.18
N PHE A 382 -16.75 -22.28 -11.32
CA PHE A 382 -17.36 -22.63 -10.05
C PHE A 382 -18.88 -22.56 -10.14
N GLY A 383 -19.56 -23.45 -9.43
CA GLY A 383 -21.00 -23.44 -9.25
C GLY A 383 -21.45 -22.25 -8.38
N GLU A 384 -22.74 -21.92 -8.46
CA GLU A 384 -23.32 -20.81 -7.66
C GLU A 384 -23.23 -21.08 -6.16
N ASN A 385 -23.33 -22.33 -5.74
CA ASN A 385 -23.34 -22.77 -4.34
C ASN A 385 -21.97 -23.29 -3.85
N ASP A 386 -20.94 -23.35 -4.70
CA ASP A 386 -19.62 -23.77 -4.25
C ASP A 386 -19.09 -22.80 -3.20
N PHE A 387 -18.50 -23.32 -2.13
CA PHE A 387 -17.83 -22.46 -1.16
C PHE A 387 -16.37 -22.25 -1.56
N ILE A 388 -15.92 -21.00 -1.62
CA ILE A 388 -14.56 -20.67 -2.02
C ILE A 388 -13.84 -19.93 -0.88
N PHE A 389 -12.75 -20.56 -0.40
CA PHE A 389 -11.72 -19.86 0.36
C PHE A 389 -10.74 -19.21 -0.60
N ASP A 390 -10.23 -18.04 -0.27
CA ASP A 390 -9.16 -17.44 -1.04
C ASP A 390 -7.99 -16.92 -0.19
N PHE A 391 -6.80 -16.98 -0.79
CA PHE A 391 -5.62 -16.24 -0.37
C PHE A 391 -5.15 -15.41 -1.57
N LYS A 392 -5.38 -14.09 -1.52
CA LYS A 392 -5.07 -13.16 -2.62
C LYS A 392 -4.11 -12.05 -2.18
N ARG A 393 -2.86 -12.43 -1.95
CA ARG A 393 -1.82 -11.55 -1.41
C ARG A 393 -0.46 -11.92 -2.00
N ARG A 394 0.52 -10.99 -1.95
CA ARG A 394 1.90 -11.33 -2.32
C ARG A 394 2.36 -12.59 -1.59
N PHE A 395 2.98 -13.51 -2.32
CA PHE A 395 3.49 -14.75 -1.78
C PHE A 395 4.83 -14.46 -1.09
N VAL A 396 4.79 -14.10 0.18
CA VAL A 396 5.96 -13.75 1.03
C VAL A 396 5.87 -14.46 2.37
N ASP A 397 7.02 -14.74 2.97
CA ASP A 397 7.16 -15.63 4.11
C ASP A 397 6.23 -15.29 5.29
N TYR A 398 6.24 -14.05 5.76
CA TYR A 398 5.45 -13.66 6.94
C TYR A 398 3.93 -13.71 6.72
N LYS A 399 3.44 -13.78 5.47
CA LYS A 399 2.01 -13.92 5.14
C LYS A 399 1.53 -15.37 5.16
N ARG A 400 2.46 -16.31 5.23
CA ARG A 400 2.24 -17.76 5.41
C ARG A 400 1.20 -18.36 4.44
N PRO A 401 1.33 -18.15 3.12
CA PRO A 401 0.39 -18.72 2.15
C PRO A 401 0.34 -20.26 2.20
N GLU A 402 1.40 -20.89 2.67
CA GLU A 402 1.51 -22.35 2.79
C GLU A 402 0.91 -22.92 4.08
N LEU A 403 0.56 -22.08 5.07
CA LEU A 403 0.11 -22.55 6.39
C LEU A 403 -1.06 -23.56 6.31
N PRO A 404 -2.14 -23.35 5.53
CA PRO A 404 -3.26 -24.29 5.43
C PRO A 404 -2.87 -25.65 4.84
N PHE A 405 -1.70 -25.75 4.20
CA PHE A 405 -1.24 -26.96 3.49
C PHE A 405 -0.22 -27.78 4.29
N ARG A 406 0.04 -27.43 5.54
CA ARG A 406 0.95 -28.20 6.43
C ARG A 406 0.37 -29.55 6.85
N ASP A 407 -0.95 -29.65 6.95
CA ASP A 407 -1.68 -30.92 7.12
C ASP A 407 -2.70 -31.07 5.98
N PRO A 408 -2.29 -31.63 4.83
CA PRO A 408 -3.16 -31.75 3.66
C PRO A 408 -4.32 -32.72 3.89
N ALA A 409 -4.15 -33.73 4.74
CA ALA A 409 -5.22 -34.67 5.07
C ALA A 409 -6.34 -33.97 5.86
N ARG A 410 -5.98 -33.14 6.82
CA ARG A 410 -6.95 -32.36 7.59
C ARG A 410 -7.63 -31.31 6.71
N LEU A 411 -6.87 -30.60 5.87
CA LEU A 411 -7.44 -29.65 4.92
C LEU A 411 -8.47 -30.34 4.00
N ARG A 412 -8.13 -31.52 3.44
CA ARG A 412 -9.06 -32.32 2.66
C ARG A 412 -10.35 -32.63 3.44
N ASN A 413 -10.23 -33.10 4.69
CA ASN A 413 -11.37 -33.45 5.52
C ASN A 413 -12.31 -32.27 5.79
N ILE A 414 -11.79 -31.04 5.75
CA ILE A 414 -12.57 -29.80 5.88
C ILE A 414 -13.28 -29.47 4.56
N LEU A 415 -12.58 -29.55 3.44
CA LEU A 415 -13.10 -29.08 2.15
C LEU A 415 -14.06 -30.10 1.49
N GLU A 416 -13.73 -31.39 1.54
CA GLU A 416 -14.42 -32.46 0.79
C GLU A 416 -15.91 -32.62 1.14
N PRO A 417 -16.37 -32.54 2.42
CA PRO A 417 -17.78 -32.67 2.77
C PRO A 417 -18.66 -31.57 2.20
N HIS A 418 -18.08 -30.41 1.92
CA HIS A 418 -18.77 -29.22 1.42
C HIS A 418 -18.50 -28.93 -0.06
N SER A 419 -17.76 -29.81 -0.76
CA SER A 419 -17.27 -29.55 -2.11
C SER A 419 -16.61 -28.17 -2.25
N ALA A 420 -15.89 -27.75 -1.19
CA ALA A 420 -15.30 -26.42 -1.10
C ALA A 420 -13.98 -26.33 -1.88
N HIS A 421 -13.72 -25.16 -2.42
CA HIS A 421 -12.50 -24.84 -3.17
C HIS A 421 -11.58 -23.91 -2.38
N TYR A 422 -10.30 -23.94 -2.71
CA TYR A 422 -9.31 -23.02 -2.19
C TYR A 422 -8.53 -22.38 -3.36
N ILE A 423 -8.59 -21.06 -3.48
CA ILE A 423 -7.88 -20.33 -4.53
C ILE A 423 -6.72 -19.55 -3.92
N ILE A 424 -5.55 -19.76 -4.48
CA ILE A 424 -4.34 -19.01 -4.15
C ILE A 424 -4.04 -18.10 -5.35
N ALA A 425 -3.98 -16.79 -5.10
CA ALA A 425 -3.60 -15.80 -6.09
C ALA A 425 -2.62 -14.81 -5.47
N GLY A 426 -1.42 -14.70 -6.01
CA GLY A 426 -0.41 -13.80 -5.47
C GLY A 426 0.91 -13.95 -6.19
N ARG A 427 1.59 -12.82 -6.40
CA ARG A 427 2.89 -12.84 -7.05
C ARG A 427 3.97 -13.34 -6.11
N VAL A 428 4.83 -14.21 -6.63
CA VAL A 428 6.12 -14.57 -6.05
C VAL A 428 7.18 -13.69 -6.70
N HIS A 429 8.02 -13.04 -5.93
CA HIS A 429 9.15 -12.30 -6.52
C HIS A 429 10.13 -13.31 -7.16
N SER A 430 10.47 -13.13 -8.44
CA SER A 430 11.32 -14.06 -9.20
C SER A 430 12.72 -14.25 -8.57
N GLY A 431 13.24 -13.23 -7.91
CA GLY A 431 14.49 -13.30 -7.15
C GLY A 431 14.38 -14.02 -5.81
N ASP A 432 13.16 -14.28 -5.30
CA ASP A 432 12.95 -14.96 -4.02
C ASP A 432 12.90 -16.49 -4.22
N LYS A 433 14.08 -17.12 -4.18
CA LYS A 433 14.22 -18.56 -4.35
C LYS A 433 13.54 -19.36 -3.24
N VAL A 434 13.46 -18.81 -2.02
CA VAL A 434 12.83 -19.49 -0.88
C VAL A 434 11.33 -19.60 -1.11
N MET A 435 10.68 -18.47 -1.44
CA MET A 435 9.23 -18.47 -1.69
C MET A 435 8.86 -19.24 -2.97
N SER A 436 9.70 -19.19 -4.00
CA SER A 436 9.52 -20.01 -5.21
C SER A 436 9.57 -21.52 -4.88
N SER A 437 10.50 -21.94 -4.00
CA SER A 437 10.57 -23.34 -3.53
C SER A 437 9.37 -23.73 -2.66
N LYS A 438 8.89 -22.81 -1.79
CA LYS A 438 7.68 -23.04 -0.98
C LYS A 438 6.45 -23.23 -1.87
N LEU A 439 6.25 -22.38 -2.87
CA LEU A 439 5.16 -22.53 -3.84
C LEU A 439 5.25 -23.87 -4.57
N GLN A 440 6.42 -24.25 -5.06
CA GLN A 440 6.61 -25.52 -5.75
C GLN A 440 6.31 -26.73 -4.82
N SER A 441 6.72 -26.66 -3.55
CA SER A 441 6.43 -27.69 -2.56
C SER A 441 4.92 -27.78 -2.28
N LEU A 442 4.24 -26.63 -2.12
CA LEU A 442 2.80 -26.57 -1.95
C LEU A 442 2.06 -27.22 -3.12
N LEU A 443 2.41 -26.86 -4.37
CA LEU A 443 1.77 -27.42 -5.55
C LEU A 443 2.01 -28.92 -5.69
N LYS A 444 3.18 -29.45 -5.27
CA LYS A 444 3.45 -30.88 -5.21
C LYS A 444 2.58 -31.58 -4.16
N THR A 445 2.42 -30.96 -2.99
CA THR A 445 1.54 -31.48 -1.92
C THR A 445 0.09 -31.56 -2.41
N VAL A 446 -0.40 -30.51 -3.06
CA VAL A 446 -1.75 -30.47 -3.65
C VAL A 446 -1.91 -31.55 -4.72
N ALA A 447 -0.95 -31.72 -5.62
CA ALA A 447 -1.00 -32.72 -6.70
C ALA A 447 -0.95 -34.17 -6.21
N ALA A 448 -0.44 -34.41 -5.00
CA ALA A 448 -0.36 -35.76 -4.41
C ALA A 448 -1.68 -36.25 -3.80
N ASP A 449 -2.66 -35.38 -3.59
CA ASP A 449 -3.97 -35.70 -3.03
C ASP A 449 -5.05 -35.64 -4.13
N GLU A 450 -5.88 -36.66 -4.25
CA GLU A 450 -6.88 -36.80 -5.31
C GLU A 450 -7.93 -35.65 -5.25
N TYR A 451 -8.41 -35.28 -4.05
CA TYR A 451 -9.39 -34.23 -3.87
C TYR A 451 -8.74 -32.85 -4.03
N LEU A 452 -7.65 -32.60 -3.31
CA LEU A 452 -6.99 -31.28 -3.35
C LEU A 452 -6.50 -30.90 -4.75
N SER A 453 -6.05 -31.89 -5.56
CA SER A 453 -5.60 -31.65 -6.94
C SER A 453 -6.67 -31.10 -7.88
N THR A 454 -7.94 -31.19 -7.49
CA THR A 454 -9.09 -30.71 -8.26
C THR A 454 -9.84 -29.54 -7.60
N HIS A 455 -9.54 -29.23 -6.33
CA HIS A 455 -10.24 -28.19 -5.56
C HIS A 455 -9.32 -27.09 -5.01
N VAL A 456 -8.00 -27.27 -5.13
CA VAL A 456 -7.03 -26.21 -4.78
C VAL A 456 -6.38 -25.68 -6.06
N HIS A 457 -6.47 -24.38 -6.25
CA HIS A 457 -6.06 -23.72 -7.49
C HIS A 457 -5.07 -22.60 -7.20
N TYR A 458 -3.93 -22.60 -7.87
CA TYR A 458 -3.02 -21.46 -7.90
C TYR A 458 -3.17 -20.75 -9.25
N ILE A 459 -3.40 -19.44 -9.21
CA ILE A 459 -3.53 -18.59 -10.38
C ILE A 459 -2.34 -17.64 -10.41
N ALA A 460 -1.48 -17.80 -11.40
CA ALA A 460 -0.38 -16.88 -11.66
C ALA A 460 -0.88 -15.51 -12.16
N ASP A 461 0.01 -14.58 -12.36
CA ASP A 461 -0.28 -13.22 -12.89
C ASP A 461 -1.42 -12.50 -12.14
N TYR A 462 -1.29 -12.41 -10.83
CA TYR A 462 -2.22 -11.69 -9.97
C TYR A 462 -2.23 -10.20 -10.29
N ASP A 463 -3.41 -9.65 -10.55
CA ASP A 463 -3.65 -8.24 -10.87
C ASP A 463 -4.90 -7.68 -10.16
N GLU A 464 -5.20 -6.38 -10.36
CA GLU A 464 -6.38 -5.74 -9.76
C GLU A 464 -7.70 -6.37 -10.19
N LYS A 465 -7.81 -6.80 -11.46
CA LYS A 465 -9.01 -7.44 -11.99
C LYS A 465 -9.28 -8.77 -11.30
N LEU A 466 -8.24 -9.58 -11.11
CA LEU A 466 -8.36 -10.84 -10.39
C LEU A 466 -8.60 -10.60 -8.89
N ALA A 467 -7.93 -9.59 -8.31
CA ALA A 467 -8.17 -9.19 -6.92
C ALA A 467 -9.63 -8.82 -6.66
N TYR A 468 -10.21 -7.99 -7.52
CA TYR A 468 -11.61 -7.61 -7.47
C TYR A 468 -12.53 -8.83 -7.62
N ALA A 469 -12.30 -9.65 -8.65
CA ALA A 469 -13.13 -10.83 -8.92
C ALA A 469 -13.14 -11.83 -7.76
N LEU A 470 -11.99 -12.06 -7.11
CA LEU A 470 -11.90 -12.88 -5.91
C LEU A 470 -12.62 -12.23 -4.72
N SER A 471 -12.46 -10.91 -4.53
CA SER A 471 -13.13 -10.22 -3.42
C SER A 471 -14.66 -10.30 -3.50
N VAL A 472 -15.23 -10.27 -4.70
CA VAL A 472 -16.70 -10.34 -4.88
C VAL A 472 -17.22 -11.78 -5.02
N GLY A 473 -16.37 -12.70 -5.53
CA GLY A 473 -16.79 -14.06 -5.89
C GLY A 473 -16.41 -15.17 -4.89
N SER A 474 -15.57 -14.89 -3.91
CA SER A 474 -15.23 -15.84 -2.83
C SER A 474 -16.23 -15.73 -1.66
N ASN A 475 -16.13 -16.67 -0.71
CA ASN A 475 -16.96 -16.69 0.49
C ASN A 475 -16.15 -16.35 1.75
N ALA A 476 -14.89 -16.75 1.80
CA ALA A 476 -14.02 -16.51 2.94
C ALA A 476 -12.59 -16.16 2.49
N ALA A 477 -12.01 -15.14 3.14
CA ALA A 477 -10.63 -14.73 2.92
C ALA A 477 -9.72 -15.22 4.04
N ILE A 478 -8.60 -15.85 3.66
CA ILE A 478 -7.56 -16.30 4.59
C ILE A 478 -6.47 -15.23 4.69
N ASN A 479 -6.31 -14.65 5.88
CA ASN A 479 -5.38 -13.56 6.16
C ASN A 479 -4.61 -13.84 7.45
N VAL A 480 -3.61 -14.72 7.38
CA VAL A 480 -2.90 -15.24 8.56
C VAL A 480 -1.42 -14.83 8.62
N PRO A 481 -1.09 -13.52 8.56
CA PRO A 481 0.30 -13.10 8.72
C PRO A 481 0.84 -13.47 10.10
N ILE A 482 2.17 -13.57 10.21
CA ILE A 482 2.83 -13.66 11.52
C ILE A 482 2.55 -12.37 12.29
N VAL A 483 1.99 -12.50 13.48
CA VAL A 483 1.60 -11.37 14.33
C VAL A 483 2.80 -10.44 14.61
N GLY A 484 2.61 -9.15 14.40
CA GLY A 484 3.62 -8.10 14.56
C GLY A 484 4.42 -7.77 13.31
N LEU A 485 4.19 -8.45 12.18
CA LEU A 485 4.89 -8.20 10.92
C LEU A 485 4.03 -7.53 9.83
N GLU A 486 2.71 -7.59 9.93
CA GLU A 486 1.81 -6.87 9.01
C GLU A 486 1.56 -5.45 9.51
N ALA A 487 1.92 -4.46 8.72
CA ALA A 487 1.64 -3.06 9.06
C ALA A 487 0.15 -2.71 8.89
N CYS A 488 -0.37 -2.90 7.68
CA CYS A 488 -1.80 -2.82 7.36
C CYS A 488 -2.07 -3.25 5.92
N GLY A 489 -2.34 -4.52 5.70
CA GLY A 489 -2.82 -4.99 4.39
C GLY A 489 -4.21 -4.45 4.10
N THR A 490 -4.53 -4.20 2.83
CA THR A 490 -5.84 -3.69 2.40
C THR A 490 -6.72 -4.76 1.72
N SER A 491 -6.20 -5.97 1.49
CA SER A 491 -6.96 -7.04 0.84
C SER A 491 -8.20 -7.45 1.65
N TRP A 492 -8.04 -7.67 2.95
CA TRP A 492 -9.11 -8.05 3.85
C TRP A 492 -10.24 -7.02 3.94
N MET A 493 -9.93 -5.73 3.72
CA MET A 493 -10.94 -4.66 3.70
C MET A 493 -11.92 -4.85 2.54
N LYS A 494 -11.40 -5.27 1.37
CA LYS A 494 -12.19 -5.58 0.19
C LYS A 494 -13.11 -6.78 0.43
N ASP A 495 -12.62 -7.77 1.17
CA ASP A 495 -13.39 -8.96 1.51
C ASP A 495 -14.56 -8.65 2.43
N ILE A 496 -14.31 -7.95 3.53
CA ILE A 496 -15.37 -7.55 4.46
C ILE A 496 -16.42 -6.69 3.74
N ALA A 497 -15.98 -5.71 2.95
CA ALA A 497 -16.88 -4.83 2.21
C ALA A 497 -17.75 -5.56 1.18
N ASN A 498 -17.29 -6.73 0.67
CA ASN A 498 -18.00 -7.60 -0.24
C ASN A 498 -18.64 -8.82 0.44
N LEU A 499 -18.88 -8.76 1.74
CA LEU A 499 -19.60 -9.80 2.50
C LEU A 499 -18.89 -11.16 2.49
N ASN A 500 -17.55 -11.19 2.55
CA ASN A 500 -16.78 -12.41 2.79
C ASN A 500 -16.50 -12.58 4.28
N PHE A 501 -16.47 -13.81 4.76
CA PHE A 501 -15.90 -14.11 6.06
C PHE A 501 -14.41 -13.76 6.08
N LEU A 502 -13.96 -13.08 7.12
CA LEU A 502 -12.54 -12.87 7.37
C LEU A 502 -12.03 -13.89 8.37
N ILE A 503 -11.09 -14.72 7.96
CA ILE A 503 -10.33 -15.62 8.83
C ILE A 503 -8.92 -15.05 8.95
N SER A 504 -8.55 -14.52 10.13
CA SER A 504 -7.32 -13.73 10.25
C SER A 504 -6.65 -13.87 11.62
N THR A 505 -5.32 -13.77 11.62
CA THR A 505 -4.60 -13.41 12.84
C THR A 505 -4.88 -11.95 13.21
N HIS A 506 -4.73 -11.62 14.51
CA HIS A 506 -5.01 -10.29 15.05
C HIS A 506 -3.79 -9.38 14.90
N ASP A 507 -3.58 -8.86 13.68
CA ASP A 507 -2.41 -8.05 13.33
C ASP A 507 -2.76 -6.90 12.38
N GLY A 508 -1.89 -5.91 12.31
CA GLY A 508 -2.02 -4.75 11.44
C GLY A 508 -3.35 -4.01 11.61
N GLY A 509 -4.00 -3.65 10.50
CA GLY A 509 -5.30 -2.96 10.52
C GLY A 509 -6.46 -3.83 11.00
N VAL A 510 -6.35 -5.15 10.94
CA VAL A 510 -7.37 -6.06 11.52
C VAL A 510 -7.44 -5.89 13.03
N ALA A 511 -6.31 -5.62 13.68
CA ALA A 511 -6.22 -5.37 15.12
C ALA A 511 -6.77 -4.01 15.58
N ASP A 512 -7.28 -3.18 14.67
CA ASP A 512 -7.94 -1.92 15.02
C ASP A 512 -9.35 -2.11 15.59
N ALA A 513 -9.93 -3.30 15.42
CA ALA A 513 -11.18 -3.74 16.05
C ALA A 513 -10.95 -4.94 17.00
N SER A 514 -12.01 -5.37 17.67
CA SER A 514 -11.94 -6.52 18.59
C SER A 514 -11.72 -7.83 17.83
N ALA A 515 -10.92 -8.75 18.41
CA ALA A 515 -10.75 -10.10 17.88
C ALA A 515 -12.04 -10.94 17.79
N ASN A 516 -13.10 -10.54 18.49
CA ASN A 516 -14.41 -11.19 18.43
C ASN A 516 -15.28 -10.73 17.26
N SER A 517 -14.81 -9.77 16.46
CA SER A 517 -15.58 -9.20 15.35
C SER A 517 -15.40 -9.96 14.02
N TYR A 518 -14.63 -11.03 14.01
CA TYR A 518 -14.34 -11.87 12.84
C TYR A 518 -13.86 -13.24 13.30
N LEU A 519 -13.62 -14.16 12.37
CA LEU A 519 -13.11 -15.50 12.66
C LEU A 519 -11.60 -15.43 12.98
N SER A 520 -11.28 -15.11 14.23
CA SER A 520 -9.92 -14.84 14.69
C SER A 520 -9.11 -16.12 14.86
N VAL A 521 -7.87 -16.08 14.35
CA VAL A 521 -6.86 -17.14 14.50
C VAL A 521 -5.82 -16.66 15.53
N SER A 522 -5.59 -17.45 16.56
CA SER A 522 -4.60 -17.18 17.62
C SER A 522 -4.06 -18.48 18.19
N GLY A 523 -2.84 -18.44 18.68
CA GLY A 523 -2.17 -19.56 19.33
C GLY A 523 -0.88 -19.09 20.01
N ALA A 524 -0.35 -19.88 20.94
CA ALA A 524 0.96 -19.66 21.54
C ALA A 524 2.10 -20.24 20.66
N SER A 525 1.76 -21.01 19.67
CA SER A 525 2.66 -21.59 18.68
C SER A 525 2.01 -21.60 17.29
N GLU A 526 2.82 -21.80 16.25
CA GLU A 526 2.32 -21.93 14.87
C GLU A 526 1.41 -23.15 14.70
N ASP A 527 1.64 -24.23 15.44
CA ASP A 527 0.78 -25.42 15.41
C ASP A 527 -0.60 -25.14 16.02
N GLU A 528 -0.65 -24.37 17.12
CA GLU A 528 -1.92 -23.93 17.71
C GLU A 528 -2.67 -22.95 16.80
N GLU A 529 -1.95 -22.04 16.14
CA GLU A 529 -2.56 -21.16 15.13
C GLU A 529 -3.10 -21.97 13.94
N LEU A 530 -2.40 -23.01 13.50
CA LEU A 530 -2.87 -23.90 12.45
C LEU A 530 -4.13 -24.67 12.86
N ASP A 531 -4.16 -25.19 14.08
CA ASP A 531 -5.34 -25.84 14.63
C ASP A 531 -6.55 -24.89 14.67
N MET A 532 -6.33 -23.66 15.14
CA MET A 532 -7.36 -22.63 15.17
C MET A 532 -7.81 -22.24 13.76
N LEU A 533 -6.88 -22.10 12.80
CA LEU A 533 -7.21 -21.82 11.40
C LEU A 533 -8.18 -22.84 10.82
N TYR A 534 -7.91 -24.12 11.02
CA TYR A 534 -8.79 -25.18 10.56
C TYR A 534 -10.18 -25.13 11.24
N GLN A 535 -10.24 -24.90 12.54
CA GLN A 535 -11.51 -24.70 13.26
C GLN A 535 -12.30 -23.51 12.68
N ARG A 536 -11.63 -22.40 12.35
CA ARG A 536 -12.29 -21.23 11.73
C ARG A 536 -12.75 -21.49 10.31
N MET A 537 -12.05 -22.33 9.57
CA MET A 537 -12.50 -22.78 8.24
C MET A 537 -13.78 -23.63 8.35
N GLU A 538 -13.81 -24.57 9.28
CA GLU A 538 -15.02 -25.39 9.58
C GLU A 538 -16.20 -24.50 10.04
N GLU A 539 -15.93 -23.51 10.91
CA GLU A 539 -16.93 -22.56 11.38
C GLU A 539 -17.51 -21.70 10.24
N ALA A 540 -16.67 -21.25 9.31
CA ALA A 540 -17.14 -20.47 8.15
C ALA A 540 -18.05 -21.31 7.23
N LEU A 541 -17.72 -22.58 7.00
CA LEU A 541 -18.55 -23.50 6.22
C LEU A 541 -19.91 -23.74 6.90
N ALA A 542 -19.88 -24.07 8.19
CA ALA A 542 -21.12 -24.29 8.96
C ALA A 542 -22.00 -23.05 9.04
N ALA A 543 -21.39 -21.88 9.24
CA ALA A 543 -22.11 -20.61 9.30
C ALA A 543 -22.74 -20.24 7.95
N TYR A 544 -22.10 -20.55 6.84
CA TYR A 544 -22.67 -20.29 5.51
C TYR A 544 -23.95 -21.08 5.25
N ASP A 545 -24.07 -22.28 5.82
CA ASP A 545 -25.24 -23.14 5.71
C ASP A 545 -26.38 -22.77 6.68
N ASN A 546 -26.11 -21.88 7.66
CA ASN A 546 -27.06 -21.43 8.66
C ASN A 546 -27.35 -19.92 8.49
N ASP A 547 -28.60 -19.55 8.21
CA ASP A 547 -28.99 -18.16 7.96
C ASP A 547 -28.68 -17.23 9.12
N PHE A 548 -28.93 -17.64 10.35
CA PHE A 548 -28.68 -16.83 11.54
C PHE A 548 -27.18 -16.58 11.73
N ASP A 549 -26.35 -17.63 11.63
CA ASP A 549 -24.90 -17.51 11.84
C ASP A 549 -24.25 -16.71 10.72
N LEU A 550 -24.68 -16.90 9.46
CA LEU A 550 -24.26 -16.12 8.31
C LEU A 550 -24.48 -14.63 8.51
N GLU A 551 -25.72 -14.25 8.85
CA GLU A 551 -26.10 -12.86 9.11
C GLU A 551 -25.31 -12.31 10.31
N TYR A 552 -25.27 -13.05 11.41
CA TYR A 552 -24.63 -12.62 12.64
C TYR A 552 -23.14 -12.30 12.44
N ILE A 553 -22.37 -13.24 11.88
CA ILE A 553 -20.91 -13.05 11.71
C ILE A 553 -20.62 -11.89 10.75
N LEU A 554 -21.32 -11.82 9.60
CA LEU A 554 -21.07 -10.75 8.63
C LEU A 554 -21.50 -9.38 9.16
N ARG A 555 -22.61 -9.29 9.90
CA ARG A 555 -23.01 -8.04 10.57
C ARG A 555 -21.98 -7.60 11.61
N GLN A 556 -21.45 -8.52 12.43
CA GLN A 556 -20.41 -8.19 13.40
C GLN A 556 -19.14 -7.65 12.71
N GLN A 557 -18.72 -8.24 11.60
CA GLN A 557 -17.61 -7.74 10.80
C GLN A 557 -17.89 -6.33 10.26
N LEU A 558 -19.05 -6.09 9.68
CA LEU A 558 -19.43 -4.79 9.12
C LEU A 558 -19.56 -3.73 10.22
N VAL A 559 -20.17 -4.05 11.35
CA VAL A 559 -20.27 -3.14 12.51
C VAL A 559 -18.88 -2.69 12.97
N ALA A 560 -17.92 -3.60 13.00
CA ALA A 560 -16.59 -3.31 13.49
C ALA A 560 -15.71 -2.54 12.47
N TYR A 561 -15.85 -2.86 11.18
CA TYR A 561 -14.87 -2.46 10.19
C TYR A 561 -15.35 -1.41 9.18
N LEU A 562 -16.66 -1.22 8.93
CA LEU A 562 -17.12 -0.12 8.08
C LEU A 562 -16.58 1.25 8.52
N PRO A 563 -16.50 1.57 9.83
CA PRO A 563 -15.87 2.82 10.28
C PRO A 563 -14.36 2.92 10.01
N VAL A 564 -13.72 1.83 9.60
CA VAL A 564 -12.26 1.75 9.43
C VAL A 564 -11.83 1.68 7.96
N ILE A 565 -12.56 0.92 7.15
CA ILE A 565 -12.07 0.52 5.81
C ILE A 565 -12.25 1.56 4.72
N SER A 566 -13.10 2.60 4.91
CA SER A 566 -13.34 3.62 3.89
C SER A 566 -12.10 4.49 3.63
N GLY A 567 -11.71 4.62 2.38
CA GLY A 567 -10.66 5.54 1.95
C GLY A 567 -11.03 7.01 2.19
N SER A 568 -12.32 7.35 2.14
CA SER A 568 -12.81 8.71 2.46
C SER A 568 -12.50 9.05 3.93
N ARG A 569 -12.73 8.11 4.86
CA ARG A 569 -12.33 8.26 6.28
C ARG A 569 -10.80 8.44 6.39
N MET A 570 -10.02 7.58 5.70
CA MET A 570 -8.55 7.66 5.75
C MET A 570 -8.06 9.03 5.27
N LEU A 571 -8.54 9.52 4.15
CA LEU A 571 -8.13 10.84 3.64
C LEU A 571 -8.58 11.97 4.57
N GLN A 572 -9.78 11.88 5.15
CA GLN A 572 -10.26 12.86 6.12
C GLN A 572 -9.37 12.87 7.38
N ASP A 573 -8.96 11.71 7.89
CA ASP A 573 -8.05 11.59 9.03
C ASP A 573 -6.68 12.23 8.73
N TYR A 574 -6.17 12.08 7.50
CA TYR A 574 -4.96 12.79 7.06
C TYR A 574 -5.17 14.30 7.02
N LEU A 575 -6.27 14.77 6.46
CA LEU A 575 -6.58 16.20 6.39
C LEU A 575 -6.75 16.81 7.79
N ASP A 576 -7.45 16.14 8.70
CA ASP A 576 -7.63 16.61 10.08
C ASP A 576 -6.32 16.59 10.88
N PHE A 577 -5.43 15.64 10.59
CA PHE A 577 -4.10 15.60 11.20
C PHE A 577 -3.19 16.73 10.69
N LEU A 578 -3.22 17.00 9.39
CA LEU A 578 -2.39 18.00 8.73
C LEU A 578 -2.91 19.43 8.97
N PHE A 579 -4.21 19.58 9.07
CA PHE A 579 -4.91 20.86 9.18
C PHE A 579 -5.89 20.86 10.36
N PRO A 580 -5.39 20.78 11.60
CA PRO A 580 -6.25 20.78 12.78
C PRO A 580 -7.08 22.06 12.82
N LYS A 581 -8.39 21.89 13.11
CA LYS A 581 -9.38 22.98 13.19
C LYS A 581 -9.11 23.90 14.35
#